data_7111566dcf5edaf580bcf7b2a1e9e91e
#
_entry.id   7111566dcf5edaf580bcf7b2a1e9e91e
#
_cell.length_a   1.000
_cell.length_b   1.000
_cell.length_c   1.000
_cell.angle_alpha   90.00
_cell.angle_beta   90.00
_cell.angle_gamma   90.00
#
_symmetry.space_group_name_H-M   'P 1'
#
loop_
_entity.id
_entity.type
_entity.pdbx_description
1 polymer ?
#
loop_
_entity_poly.entity_id
_entity_poly.type
_entity_poly.pdbx_seq_one_letter_code
_entity_poly.pdbx_strand_id
1 'polypeptide(L)'
;MEWIDSLFFEHSAIQAIVVLSLVTAAGLWLGKMHVWGISLGVTFVFFVGILAGHLGISLDADMLNYAESFGLVLFVYALGLQVGPGFFSSLRHGGVKLNLLSLGVIFIGTAMTVLLSYGLSIPLPDMVGVLCGATTNTPALGAAQQTLKQMGEPSSSAALGAAVAYPLGVVGVILAILVIRKILARPADMEEKETEDHNHPYIAAFQLHNPGVYHLSLIHISEPTRRTPIS
;
A
#
# COMPACT_ATOMS: atom_id res chain seq x y z
N MET A 1 21.57 5.31 -33.28
CA MET A 1 20.45 4.92 -32.39
C MET A 1 20.75 3.62 -31.64
N GLU A 2 21.87 2.95 -31.93
CA GLU A 2 22.29 1.68 -31.29
C GLU A 2 22.36 1.74 -29.76
N TRP A 3 22.77 2.86 -29.18
CA TRP A 3 22.85 2.99 -27.71
C TRP A 3 21.46 3.04 -27.02
N ILE A 4 20.40 3.49 -27.72
CA ILE A 4 19.05 3.46 -27.16
C ILE A 4 18.52 2.03 -27.19
N ASP A 5 18.80 1.30 -28.27
CA ASP A 5 18.39 -0.09 -28.40
C ASP A 5 19.10 -0.96 -27.34
N SER A 6 20.40 -0.74 -27.11
CA SER A 6 21.12 -1.43 -26.05
C SER A 6 20.60 -1.12 -24.65
N LEU A 7 20.14 0.12 -24.42
CA LEU A 7 19.61 0.55 -23.13
C LEU A 7 18.28 -0.12 -22.75
N PHE A 8 17.48 -0.51 -23.75
CA PHE A 8 16.15 -1.10 -23.53
C PHE A 8 16.06 -2.60 -23.79
N PHE A 9 16.94 -3.15 -24.60
CA PHE A 9 16.85 -4.54 -25.06
C PHE A 9 18.07 -5.41 -24.73
N GLU A 10 19.21 -4.83 -24.37
CA GLU A 10 20.35 -5.61 -23.86
C GLU A 10 20.25 -5.86 -22.37
N HIS A 11 20.22 -7.13 -21.96
CA HIS A 11 20.12 -7.54 -20.56
C HIS A 11 21.35 -7.05 -19.76
N SER A 12 21.19 -5.96 -19.04
CA SER A 12 22.24 -5.35 -18.21
C SER A 12 21.64 -4.76 -16.93
N ALA A 13 22.49 -4.57 -15.91
CA ALA A 13 22.08 -3.90 -14.68
C ALA A 13 21.61 -2.45 -14.95
N ILE A 14 22.22 -1.78 -15.92
CA ILE A 14 21.85 -0.41 -16.32
C ILE A 14 20.46 -0.42 -16.94
N GLN A 15 20.16 -1.35 -17.85
CA GLN A 15 18.84 -1.54 -18.42
C GLN A 15 17.80 -1.75 -17.32
N ALA A 16 18.05 -2.63 -16.35
CA ALA A 16 17.11 -2.91 -15.27
C ALA A 16 16.79 -1.64 -14.46
N ILE A 17 17.81 -0.85 -14.09
CA ILE A 17 17.64 0.40 -13.35
C ILE A 17 16.83 1.41 -14.16
N VAL A 18 17.14 1.59 -15.44
CA VAL A 18 16.45 2.55 -16.32
C VAL A 18 14.99 2.14 -16.52
N VAL A 19 14.73 0.89 -16.90
CA VAL A 19 13.38 0.41 -17.16
C VAL A 19 12.52 0.46 -15.88
N LEU A 20 13.03 -0.04 -14.75
CA LEU A 20 12.29 0.01 -13.48
C LEU A 20 12.02 1.46 -13.04
N SER A 21 12.99 2.36 -13.23
CA SER A 21 12.80 3.78 -12.90
C SER A 21 11.74 4.44 -13.80
N LEU A 22 11.76 4.16 -15.10
CA LEU A 22 10.78 4.69 -16.05
C LEU A 22 9.38 4.14 -15.79
N VAL A 23 9.25 2.84 -15.58
CA VAL A 23 7.97 2.18 -15.23
C VAL A 23 7.41 2.78 -13.94
N THR A 24 8.26 2.95 -12.94
CA THR A 24 7.86 3.56 -11.67
C THR A 24 7.43 5.01 -11.85
N ALA A 25 8.23 5.82 -12.54
CA ALA A 25 7.92 7.23 -12.79
C ALA A 25 6.63 7.41 -13.59
N ALA A 26 6.46 6.66 -14.67
CA ALA A 26 5.26 6.67 -15.49
C ALA A 26 4.02 6.21 -14.69
N GLY A 27 4.15 5.13 -13.93
CA GLY A 27 3.07 4.62 -13.08
C GLY A 27 2.65 5.60 -11.98
N LEU A 28 3.61 6.23 -11.32
CA LEU A 28 3.33 7.26 -10.31
C LEU A 28 2.70 8.52 -10.93
N TRP A 29 3.14 8.91 -12.12
CA TRP A 29 2.56 10.02 -12.84
C TRP A 29 1.10 9.75 -13.23
N LEU A 30 0.82 8.59 -13.82
CA LEU A 30 -0.53 8.15 -14.14
C LEU A 30 -1.39 7.97 -12.89
N GLY A 31 -0.79 7.50 -11.78
CA GLY A 31 -1.48 7.32 -10.51
C GLY A 31 -1.99 8.61 -9.88
N LYS A 32 -1.46 9.78 -10.27
CA LYS A 32 -1.97 11.09 -9.87
C LYS A 32 -3.20 11.54 -10.65
N MET A 33 -3.49 10.90 -11.78
CA MET A 33 -4.67 11.22 -12.58
C MET A 33 -5.92 10.68 -11.86
N HIS A 34 -6.92 11.56 -11.75
CA HIS A 34 -8.22 11.19 -11.20
C HIS A 34 -9.19 10.96 -12.36
N VAL A 35 -9.68 9.74 -12.48
CA VAL A 35 -10.72 9.40 -13.45
C VAL A 35 -12.02 9.22 -12.67
N TRP A 36 -13.00 10.09 -12.96
CA TRP A 36 -14.29 10.13 -12.27
C TRP A 36 -14.18 10.30 -10.73
N GLY A 37 -13.15 11.04 -10.27
CA GLY A 37 -12.91 11.25 -8.85
C GLY A 37 -12.20 10.10 -8.12
N ILE A 38 -11.82 9.04 -8.84
CA ILE A 38 -11.09 7.89 -8.32
C ILE A 38 -9.65 7.94 -8.81
N SER A 39 -8.69 7.78 -7.91
CA SER A 39 -7.28 7.62 -8.23
C SER A 39 -6.84 6.21 -7.86
N LEU A 40 -6.20 5.49 -8.78
CA LEU A 40 -5.61 4.18 -8.51
C LEU A 40 -4.23 4.29 -7.81
N GLY A 41 -3.72 5.52 -7.66
CA GLY A 41 -2.50 5.79 -6.91
C GLY A 41 -1.29 5.00 -7.43
N VAL A 42 -0.48 4.50 -6.50
CA VAL A 42 0.76 3.75 -6.77
C VAL A 42 0.51 2.48 -7.59
N THR A 43 -0.70 1.95 -7.60
CA THR A 43 -1.05 0.72 -8.33
C THR A 43 -0.89 0.85 -9.83
N PHE A 44 -0.93 2.06 -10.39
CA PHE A 44 -0.64 2.25 -11.81
C PHE A 44 0.75 1.76 -12.21
N VAL A 45 1.72 1.72 -11.30
CA VAL A 45 3.05 1.15 -11.55
C VAL A 45 2.94 -0.31 -12.00
N PHE A 46 2.06 -1.09 -11.37
CA PHE A 46 1.80 -2.47 -11.75
C PHE A 46 1.26 -2.58 -13.18
N PHE A 47 0.28 -1.77 -13.56
CA PHE A 47 -0.27 -1.79 -14.92
C PHE A 47 0.71 -1.29 -15.97
N VAL A 48 1.53 -0.29 -15.66
CA VAL A 48 2.61 0.16 -16.55
C VAL A 48 3.65 -0.94 -16.74
N GLY A 49 3.97 -1.70 -15.68
CA GLY A 49 4.85 -2.87 -15.77
C GLY A 49 4.30 -3.96 -16.69
N ILE A 50 3.00 -4.27 -16.59
CA ILE A 50 2.33 -5.21 -17.52
C ILE A 50 2.42 -4.70 -18.96
N LEU A 51 2.16 -3.42 -19.19
CA LEU A 51 2.25 -2.81 -20.51
C LEU A 51 3.67 -2.89 -21.08
N ALA A 52 4.69 -2.59 -20.26
CA ALA A 52 6.09 -2.69 -20.65
C ALA A 52 6.46 -4.12 -21.07
N GLY A 53 6.04 -5.12 -20.29
CA GLY A 53 6.21 -6.54 -20.64
C GLY A 53 5.48 -6.92 -21.93
N HIS A 54 4.26 -6.41 -22.14
CA HIS A 54 3.51 -6.61 -23.38
C HIS A 54 4.20 -6.00 -24.60
N LEU A 55 4.88 -4.88 -24.43
CA LEU A 55 5.69 -4.24 -25.48
C LEU A 55 7.02 -4.95 -25.77
N GLY A 56 7.27 -6.08 -25.08
CA GLY A 56 8.47 -6.89 -25.28
C GLY A 56 9.69 -6.45 -24.50
N ILE A 57 9.53 -5.52 -23.55
CA ILE A 57 10.62 -5.13 -22.66
C ILE A 57 10.80 -6.25 -21.63
N SER A 58 11.92 -6.96 -21.72
CA SER A 58 12.29 -8.01 -20.77
C SER A 58 13.56 -7.58 -20.01
N LEU A 59 13.62 -7.92 -18.74
CA LEU A 59 14.77 -7.69 -17.87
C LEU A 59 15.48 -9.00 -17.62
N ASP A 60 16.77 -8.91 -17.28
CA ASP A 60 17.51 -10.04 -16.75
C ASP A 60 16.81 -10.62 -15.52
N ALA A 61 16.63 -11.95 -15.48
CA ALA A 61 15.86 -12.63 -14.44
C ALA A 61 16.49 -12.46 -13.04
N ASP A 62 17.81 -12.44 -12.94
CA ASP A 62 18.49 -12.30 -11.66
C ASP A 62 18.37 -10.87 -11.13
N MET A 63 18.49 -9.88 -12.01
CA MET A 63 18.28 -8.47 -11.67
C MET A 63 16.84 -8.20 -11.25
N LEU A 64 15.86 -8.79 -11.94
CA LEU A 64 14.46 -8.66 -11.58
C LEU A 64 14.15 -9.30 -10.24
N ASN A 65 14.65 -10.50 -9.97
CA ASN A 65 14.51 -11.19 -8.69
C ASN A 65 15.14 -10.42 -7.53
N TYR A 66 16.31 -9.82 -7.77
CA TYR A 66 16.98 -8.97 -6.78
C TYR A 66 16.12 -7.73 -6.47
N ALA A 67 15.67 -7.01 -7.50
CA ALA A 67 14.87 -5.81 -7.35
C ALA A 67 13.54 -6.09 -6.65
N GLU A 68 12.88 -7.21 -6.96
CA GLU A 68 11.65 -7.67 -6.31
C GLU A 68 11.89 -7.93 -4.81
N SER A 69 12.91 -8.73 -4.47
CA SER A 69 13.23 -9.09 -3.09
C SER A 69 13.63 -7.86 -2.27
N PHE A 70 14.48 -7.00 -2.84
CA PHE A 70 14.92 -5.76 -2.20
C PHE A 70 13.76 -4.78 -1.99
N GLY A 71 12.91 -4.61 -3.00
CA GLY A 71 11.72 -3.77 -2.92
C GLY A 71 10.75 -4.25 -1.86
N LEU A 72 10.54 -5.57 -1.75
CA LEU A 72 9.68 -6.14 -0.71
C LEU A 72 10.23 -5.90 0.70
N VAL A 73 11.54 -6.07 0.91
CA VAL A 73 12.20 -5.79 2.20
C VAL A 73 12.05 -4.32 2.57
N LEU A 74 12.33 -3.40 1.65
CA LEU A 74 12.16 -1.96 1.88
C LEU A 74 10.71 -1.60 2.21
N PHE A 75 9.77 -2.20 1.49
CA PHE A 75 8.34 -1.97 1.73
C PHE A 75 7.92 -2.40 3.14
N VAL A 76 8.28 -3.64 3.56
CA VAL A 76 7.95 -4.15 4.90
C VAL A 76 8.62 -3.31 5.99
N TYR A 77 9.88 -2.91 5.78
CA TYR A 77 10.61 -2.04 6.70
C TYR A 77 9.91 -0.67 6.86
N ALA A 78 9.56 -0.04 5.74
CA ALA A 78 8.87 1.25 5.75
C ALA A 78 7.51 1.18 6.47
N LEU A 79 6.74 0.11 6.23
CA LEU A 79 5.49 -0.14 6.96
C LEU A 79 5.74 -0.31 8.45
N GLY A 80 6.77 -1.06 8.84
CA GLY A 80 7.14 -1.25 10.25
C GLY A 80 7.47 0.06 10.94
N LEU A 81 8.22 0.95 10.28
CA LEU A 81 8.53 2.29 10.79
C LEU A 81 7.27 3.16 10.95
N GLN A 82 6.35 3.08 9.99
CA GLN A 82 5.13 3.89 10.01
C GLN A 82 4.14 3.42 11.08
N VAL A 83 3.96 2.11 11.23
CA VAL A 83 2.94 1.52 12.11
C VAL A 83 3.47 1.34 13.54
N GLY A 84 4.79 1.08 13.69
CA GLY A 84 5.42 0.71 14.96
C GLY A 84 5.12 1.64 16.14
N PRO A 85 5.29 2.97 16.02
CA PRO A 85 5.08 3.90 17.12
C PRO A 85 3.66 3.87 17.73
N GLY A 86 2.65 3.63 16.88
CA GLY A 86 1.25 3.61 17.31
C GLY A 86 0.69 2.21 17.63
N PHE A 87 1.41 1.14 17.27
CA PHE A 87 0.90 -0.22 17.31
C PHE A 87 0.41 -0.66 18.70
N PHE A 88 1.26 -0.56 19.71
CA PHE A 88 0.91 -0.99 21.07
C PHE A 88 -0.13 -0.09 21.74
N SER A 89 -0.12 1.20 21.41
CA SER A 89 -1.13 2.14 21.89
C SER A 89 -2.50 1.81 21.31
N SER A 90 -2.58 1.57 20.02
CA SER A 90 -3.81 1.19 19.33
C SER A 90 -4.41 -0.12 19.87
N LEU A 91 -3.57 -1.11 20.17
CA LEU A 91 -4.04 -2.36 20.78
C LEU A 91 -4.72 -2.16 22.13
N ARG A 92 -4.20 -1.25 22.98
CA ARG A 92 -4.73 -1.01 24.33
C ARG A 92 -6.04 -0.23 24.35
N HIS A 93 -6.29 0.63 23.36
CA HIS A 93 -7.45 1.54 23.31
C HIS A 93 -8.54 1.07 22.33
N GLY A 94 -8.96 -0.19 22.43
CA GLY A 94 -10.08 -0.72 21.64
C GLY A 94 -9.68 -1.38 20.32
N GLY A 95 -8.41 -1.35 19.93
CA GLY A 95 -7.89 -1.96 18.70
C GLY A 95 -8.05 -3.48 18.63
N VAL A 96 -8.17 -4.17 19.78
CA VAL A 96 -8.37 -5.63 19.79
C VAL A 96 -9.63 -6.04 19.03
N LYS A 97 -10.75 -5.34 19.22
CA LYS A 97 -12.00 -5.63 18.52
C LYS A 97 -11.86 -5.45 17.00
N LEU A 98 -11.21 -4.36 16.57
CA LEU A 98 -10.97 -4.07 15.16
C LEU A 98 -10.00 -5.10 14.56
N ASN A 99 -8.95 -5.47 15.29
CA ASN A 99 -8.01 -6.50 14.85
C ASN A 99 -8.67 -7.88 14.69
N LEU A 100 -9.54 -8.27 15.61
CA LEU A 100 -10.30 -9.52 15.51
C LEU A 100 -11.26 -9.51 14.30
N LEU A 101 -11.92 -8.38 14.04
CA LEU A 101 -12.77 -8.22 12.85
C LEU A 101 -11.94 -8.31 11.56
N SER A 102 -10.80 -7.63 11.51
CA SER A 102 -9.88 -7.69 10.36
C SER A 102 -9.37 -9.12 10.13
N LEU A 103 -8.99 -9.80 11.20
CA LEU A 103 -8.57 -11.20 11.14
C LEU A 103 -9.70 -12.11 10.61
N GLY A 104 -10.94 -11.88 11.08
CA GLY A 104 -12.11 -12.59 10.59
C GLY A 104 -12.34 -12.39 9.09
N VAL A 105 -12.22 -11.16 8.59
CA VAL A 105 -12.34 -10.86 7.16
C VAL A 105 -11.25 -11.58 6.35
N ILE A 106 -10.01 -11.58 6.84
CA ILE A 106 -8.90 -12.28 6.18
C ILE A 106 -9.17 -13.78 6.10
N PHE A 107 -9.59 -14.42 7.21
CA PHE A 107 -9.89 -15.84 7.23
C PHE A 107 -11.06 -16.20 6.33
N ILE A 108 -12.14 -15.42 6.32
CA ILE A 108 -13.28 -15.63 5.45
C ILE A 108 -12.86 -15.50 3.98
N GLY A 109 -12.11 -14.46 3.62
CA GLY A 109 -11.59 -14.25 2.27
C GLY A 109 -10.71 -15.42 1.82
N THR A 110 -9.80 -15.87 2.67
CA THR A 110 -8.92 -17.01 2.37
C THR A 110 -9.70 -18.30 2.22
N ALA A 111 -10.62 -18.60 3.15
CA ALA A 111 -11.47 -19.78 3.05
C ALA A 111 -12.32 -19.79 1.78
N MET A 112 -12.91 -18.64 1.43
CA MET A 112 -13.69 -18.48 0.19
C MET A 112 -12.82 -18.70 -1.04
N THR A 113 -11.60 -18.21 -1.06
CA THR A 113 -10.62 -18.43 -2.13
C THR A 113 -10.32 -19.91 -2.34
N VAL A 114 -10.07 -20.62 -1.25
CA VAL A 114 -9.82 -22.07 -1.30
C VAL A 114 -11.05 -22.83 -1.79
N LEU A 115 -12.23 -22.52 -1.26
CA LEU A 115 -13.49 -23.16 -1.67
C LEU A 115 -13.78 -22.92 -3.16
N LEU A 116 -13.57 -21.69 -3.65
CA LEU A 116 -13.77 -21.36 -5.05
C LEU A 116 -12.73 -22.03 -5.95
N SER A 117 -11.48 -22.14 -5.51
CA SER A 117 -10.43 -22.89 -6.23
C SER A 117 -10.87 -24.33 -6.49
N TYR A 118 -11.34 -25.03 -5.47
CA TYR A 118 -11.83 -26.40 -5.61
C TYR A 118 -13.15 -26.48 -6.39
N GLY A 119 -14.09 -25.58 -6.12
CA GLY A 119 -15.41 -25.58 -6.76
C GLY A 119 -15.38 -25.25 -8.25
N LEU A 120 -14.49 -24.37 -8.68
CA LEU A 120 -14.33 -23.95 -10.08
C LEU A 120 -13.18 -24.68 -10.79
N SER A 121 -12.44 -25.55 -10.07
CA SER A 121 -11.25 -26.24 -10.60
C SER A 121 -10.19 -25.27 -11.15
N ILE A 122 -10.02 -24.10 -10.50
CA ILE A 122 -9.00 -23.12 -10.83
C ILE A 122 -7.77 -23.37 -9.94
N PRO A 123 -6.55 -23.39 -10.49
CA PRO A 123 -5.33 -23.58 -9.71
C PRO A 123 -5.24 -22.59 -8.54
N LEU A 124 -4.81 -23.09 -7.38
CA LEU A 124 -4.71 -22.27 -6.17
C LEU A 124 -3.81 -21.03 -6.34
N PRO A 125 -2.66 -21.10 -7.05
CA PRO A 125 -1.85 -19.92 -7.33
C PRO A 125 -2.61 -18.80 -8.04
N ASP A 126 -3.43 -19.12 -9.02
CA ASP A 126 -4.27 -18.15 -9.74
C ASP A 126 -5.30 -17.52 -8.81
N MET A 127 -5.96 -18.35 -7.99
CA MET A 127 -6.97 -17.88 -7.04
C MET A 127 -6.37 -17.02 -5.92
N VAL A 128 -5.15 -17.28 -5.49
CA VAL A 128 -4.41 -16.40 -4.58
C VAL A 128 -4.17 -15.04 -5.23
N GLY A 129 -3.81 -15.03 -6.51
CA GLY A 129 -3.71 -13.81 -7.31
C GLY A 129 -5.04 -13.05 -7.35
N VAL A 130 -6.14 -13.75 -7.65
CA VAL A 130 -7.49 -13.16 -7.66
C VAL A 130 -7.85 -12.57 -6.30
N LEU A 131 -7.55 -13.23 -5.19
CA LEU A 131 -7.75 -12.69 -3.84
C LEU A 131 -6.97 -11.39 -3.62
N CYS A 132 -5.69 -11.40 -3.97
CA CYS A 132 -4.82 -10.22 -3.84
C CYS A 132 -5.33 -9.05 -4.70
N GLY A 133 -5.79 -9.32 -5.92
CA GLY A 133 -6.37 -8.32 -6.81
C GLY A 133 -7.71 -7.79 -6.30
N ALA A 134 -8.63 -8.67 -5.91
CA ALA A 134 -9.95 -8.30 -5.41
C ALA A 134 -9.89 -7.48 -4.10
N THR A 135 -8.89 -7.75 -3.26
CA THR A 135 -8.64 -6.98 -2.04
C THR A 135 -7.69 -5.80 -2.25
N THR A 136 -7.24 -5.56 -3.48
CA THR A 136 -6.27 -4.51 -3.85
C THR A 136 -4.98 -4.56 -3.00
N ASN A 137 -4.54 -5.77 -2.65
CA ASN A 137 -3.43 -6.02 -1.74
C ASN A 137 -2.17 -6.44 -2.52
N THR A 138 -1.48 -5.47 -3.11
CA THR A 138 -0.21 -5.70 -3.83
C THR A 138 0.92 -6.25 -2.96
N PRO A 139 1.06 -5.87 -1.67
CA PRO A 139 2.03 -6.50 -0.79
C PRO A 139 1.81 -8.00 -0.58
N ALA A 140 0.55 -8.42 -0.41
CA ALA A 140 0.23 -9.83 -0.30
C ALA A 140 0.53 -10.58 -1.60
N LEU A 141 0.32 -9.94 -2.76
CA LEU A 141 0.71 -10.51 -4.06
C LEU A 141 2.22 -10.74 -4.13
N GLY A 142 3.04 -9.77 -3.73
CA GLY A 142 4.50 -9.93 -3.71
C GLY A 142 4.94 -11.08 -2.80
N ALA A 143 4.36 -11.19 -1.59
CA ALA A 143 4.65 -12.29 -0.68
C ALA A 143 4.21 -13.66 -1.26
N ALA A 144 3.04 -13.71 -1.92
CA ALA A 144 2.56 -14.92 -2.59
C ALA A 144 3.49 -15.35 -3.73
N GLN A 145 3.91 -14.42 -4.59
CA GLN A 145 4.85 -14.70 -5.68
C GLN A 145 6.19 -15.21 -5.16
N GLN A 146 6.71 -14.63 -4.08
CA GLN A 146 7.95 -15.08 -3.45
C GLN A 146 7.81 -16.51 -2.90
N THR A 147 6.67 -16.81 -2.27
CA THR A 147 6.37 -18.15 -1.76
C THR A 147 6.26 -19.18 -2.89
N LEU A 148 5.56 -18.85 -3.98
CA LEU A 148 5.43 -19.72 -5.15
C LEU A 148 6.80 -20.03 -5.76
N LYS A 149 7.68 -19.01 -5.89
CA LYS A 149 9.06 -19.23 -6.35
C LYS A 149 9.83 -20.19 -5.45
N GLN A 150 9.71 -20.07 -4.14
CA GLN A 150 10.35 -20.98 -3.18
C GLN A 150 9.82 -22.41 -3.28
N MET A 151 8.57 -22.59 -3.67
CA MET A 151 7.95 -23.88 -3.91
C MET A 151 8.25 -24.46 -5.30
N GLY A 152 8.93 -23.70 -6.17
CA GLY A 152 9.19 -24.09 -7.57
C GLY A 152 7.99 -23.94 -8.50
N GLU A 153 6.95 -23.21 -8.06
CA GLU A 153 5.74 -22.96 -8.83
C GLU A 153 5.82 -21.66 -9.65
N PRO A 154 5.11 -21.57 -10.79
CA PRO A 154 5.09 -20.36 -11.59
C PRO A 154 4.45 -19.19 -10.83
N SER A 155 5.24 -18.16 -10.51
CA SER A 155 4.73 -16.95 -9.83
C SER A 155 3.91 -16.04 -10.73
N SER A 156 4.03 -16.21 -12.07
CA SER A 156 3.33 -15.40 -13.07
C SER A 156 1.82 -15.58 -13.06
N SER A 157 1.33 -16.77 -12.67
CA SER A 157 -0.11 -17.05 -12.61
C SER A 157 -0.80 -16.21 -11.53
N ALA A 158 -0.19 -16.06 -10.36
CA ALA A 158 -0.69 -15.17 -9.32
C ALA A 158 -0.75 -13.69 -9.79
N ALA A 159 0.27 -13.24 -10.52
CA ALA A 159 0.27 -11.88 -11.09
C ALA A 159 -0.87 -11.68 -12.08
N LEU A 160 -1.12 -12.66 -12.95
CA LEU A 160 -2.20 -12.61 -13.93
C LEU A 160 -3.57 -12.59 -13.24
N GLY A 161 -3.80 -13.46 -12.28
CA GLY A 161 -5.02 -13.46 -11.46
C GLY A 161 -5.28 -12.11 -10.78
N ALA A 162 -4.23 -11.51 -10.22
CA ALA A 162 -4.30 -10.19 -9.60
C ALA A 162 -4.62 -9.10 -10.63
N ALA A 163 -3.97 -9.10 -11.79
CA ALA A 163 -4.19 -8.10 -12.84
C ALA A 163 -5.64 -8.07 -13.33
N VAL A 164 -6.24 -9.24 -13.49
CA VAL A 164 -7.64 -9.37 -13.94
C VAL A 164 -8.64 -8.95 -12.83
N ALA A 165 -8.38 -9.34 -11.59
CA ALA A 165 -9.29 -9.08 -10.48
C ALA A 165 -9.18 -7.65 -9.91
N TYR A 166 -8.04 -7.01 -10.05
CA TYR A 166 -7.76 -5.71 -9.41
C TYR A 166 -8.74 -4.59 -9.79
N PRO A 167 -9.04 -4.35 -11.08
CA PRO A 167 -10.00 -3.30 -11.45
C PRO A 167 -11.39 -3.54 -10.84
N LEU A 168 -11.83 -4.82 -10.82
CA LEU A 168 -13.10 -5.22 -10.22
C LEU A 168 -13.07 -5.04 -8.69
N GLY A 169 -11.93 -5.30 -8.05
CA GLY A 169 -11.73 -5.06 -6.62
C GLY A 169 -11.93 -3.59 -6.26
N VAL A 170 -11.30 -2.68 -7.01
CA VAL A 170 -11.45 -1.22 -6.79
C VAL A 170 -12.89 -0.78 -6.95
N VAL A 171 -13.52 -1.15 -8.09
CA VAL A 171 -14.92 -0.78 -8.35
C VAL A 171 -15.86 -1.42 -7.33
N GLY A 172 -15.63 -2.69 -6.99
CA GLY A 172 -16.43 -3.45 -6.03
C GLY A 172 -16.43 -2.83 -4.63
N VAL A 173 -15.28 -2.42 -4.13
CA VAL A 173 -15.17 -1.75 -2.83
C VAL A 173 -15.92 -0.42 -2.82
N ILE A 174 -15.79 0.38 -3.88
CA ILE A 174 -16.51 1.66 -4.00
C ILE A 174 -18.01 1.42 -4.00
N LEU A 175 -18.47 0.48 -4.83
CA LEU A 175 -19.90 0.13 -4.88
C LEU A 175 -20.39 -0.40 -3.54
N ALA A 176 -19.62 -1.25 -2.86
CA ALA A 176 -19.96 -1.76 -1.54
C ALA A 176 -20.12 -0.62 -0.52
N ILE A 177 -19.19 0.34 -0.50
CA ILE A 177 -19.29 1.51 0.39
C ILE A 177 -20.54 2.34 0.07
N LEU A 178 -20.84 2.59 -1.21
CA LEU A 178 -22.02 3.35 -1.62
C LEU A 178 -23.32 2.63 -1.20
N VAL A 179 -23.36 1.30 -1.38
CA VAL A 179 -24.52 0.48 -0.98
C VAL A 179 -24.69 0.47 0.54
N ILE A 180 -23.61 0.24 1.28
CA ILE A 180 -23.64 0.26 2.75
C ILE A 180 -24.10 1.64 3.25
N ARG A 181 -23.54 2.71 2.71
CA ARG A 181 -23.93 4.08 3.05
C ARG A 181 -25.41 4.34 2.79
N LYS A 182 -25.94 3.84 1.67
CA LYS A 182 -27.35 4.08 1.28
C LYS A 182 -28.34 3.22 2.08
N ILE A 183 -27.98 1.98 2.43
CA ILE A 183 -28.90 0.99 3.00
C ILE A 183 -28.74 0.87 4.53
N LEU A 184 -27.50 0.89 5.02
CA LEU A 184 -27.20 0.59 6.44
C LEU A 184 -26.84 1.82 7.26
N ALA A 185 -26.27 2.87 6.67
CA ALA A 185 -25.86 4.04 7.43
C ALA A 185 -27.09 4.89 7.79
N ARG A 186 -27.26 5.19 9.07
CA ARG A 186 -28.25 6.13 9.58
C ARG A 186 -27.69 7.54 9.55
N PRO A 187 -28.51 8.59 9.41
CA PRO A 187 -28.03 9.98 9.47
C PRO A 187 -27.20 10.28 10.73
N ALA A 188 -27.59 9.71 11.88
CA ALA A 188 -26.85 9.84 13.14
C ALA A 188 -25.45 9.20 13.15
N ASP A 189 -25.19 8.22 12.27
CA ASP A 189 -23.86 7.59 12.14
C ASP A 189 -22.91 8.44 11.27
N MET A 190 -23.46 9.45 10.59
CA MET A 190 -22.73 10.37 9.72
C MET A 190 -22.44 11.73 10.38
N GLU A 191 -23.09 12.04 11.50
CA GLU A 191 -22.71 13.16 12.33
C GLU A 191 -21.37 12.80 12.97
N GLU A 192 -20.29 13.47 12.52
CA GLU A 192 -19.07 13.51 13.31
C GLU A 192 -19.49 13.98 14.70
N LYS A 193 -19.52 13.07 15.67
CA LYS A 193 -19.42 13.50 17.04
C LYS A 193 -18.13 14.29 17.08
N GLU A 194 -18.24 15.62 17.17
CA GLU A 194 -17.15 16.44 17.66
C GLU A 194 -16.82 15.86 19.04
N THR A 195 -15.98 14.83 19.05
CA THR A 195 -15.19 14.53 20.23
C THR A 195 -14.42 15.81 20.40
N GLU A 196 -14.73 16.54 21.46
CA GLU A 196 -13.86 17.61 21.98
C GLU A 196 -12.50 16.98 22.16
N ASP A 197 -11.75 16.94 21.06
CA ASP A 197 -10.38 16.53 21.10
C ASP A 197 -9.63 17.71 21.71
N HIS A 198 -9.43 17.63 23.03
CA HIS A 198 -8.64 18.60 23.79
C HIS A 198 -7.20 18.75 23.27
N ASN A 199 -6.87 18.04 22.18
CA ASN A 199 -5.60 18.08 21.47
C ASN A 199 -5.61 18.90 20.19
N HIS A 200 -6.61 19.75 19.93
CA HIS A 200 -6.48 20.70 18.84
C HIS A 200 -5.26 21.60 19.11
N PRO A 201 -4.26 21.61 18.22
CA PRO A 201 -3.17 22.57 18.34
C PRO A 201 -3.79 23.97 18.22
N TYR A 202 -3.88 24.69 19.33
CA TYR A 202 -4.29 26.08 19.28
C TYR A 202 -3.07 26.95 18.97
N ILE A 203 -3.25 27.88 18.04
CA ILE A 203 -2.22 28.87 17.72
C ILE A 203 -2.36 29.97 18.77
N ALA A 204 -1.39 30.02 19.70
CA ALA A 204 -1.29 31.12 20.65
C ALA A 204 -0.17 32.08 20.23
N ALA A 205 -0.48 33.33 20.07
CA ALA A 205 0.51 34.37 19.83
C ALA A 205 1.01 34.86 21.20
N PHE A 206 2.30 34.67 21.46
CA PHE A 206 2.94 35.16 22.66
C PHE A 206 3.81 36.37 22.33
N GLN A 207 3.67 37.44 23.08
CA GLN A 207 4.56 38.58 23.04
C GLN A 207 5.71 38.37 24.04
N LEU A 208 6.88 38.10 23.48
CA LEU A 208 8.08 37.86 24.31
C LEU A 208 8.67 39.21 24.73
N HIS A 209 8.70 39.44 26.04
CA HIS A 209 9.30 40.67 26.63
C HIS A 209 10.73 40.47 27.15
N ASN A 210 11.24 39.23 27.09
CA ASN A 210 12.58 38.94 27.57
C ASN A 210 13.59 38.92 26.40
N PRO A 211 14.54 39.88 26.37
CA PRO A 211 15.54 39.97 25.29
C PRO A 211 16.42 38.70 25.14
N GLY A 212 16.61 37.92 26.19
CA GLY A 212 17.40 36.70 26.18
C GLY A 212 16.79 35.57 25.35
N VAL A 213 15.52 35.69 24.92
CA VAL A 213 14.81 34.64 24.14
C VAL A 213 14.79 34.96 22.65
N TYR A 214 15.18 36.18 22.24
CA TYR A 214 15.09 36.60 20.83
C TYR A 214 16.00 35.81 19.84
N HIS A 215 17.00 35.13 20.37
CA HIS A 215 17.94 34.35 19.57
C HIS A 215 17.74 32.82 19.67
N LEU A 216 16.66 32.37 20.36
CA LEU A 216 16.37 30.95 20.46
C LEU A 216 15.69 30.46 19.19
N SER A 217 16.24 29.39 18.60
CA SER A 217 15.62 28.71 17.47
C SER A 217 14.29 28.10 17.87
N LEU A 218 13.32 28.06 16.95
CA LEU A 218 12.02 27.39 17.11
C LEU A 218 12.15 25.95 17.62
N ILE A 219 13.24 25.25 17.32
CA ILE A 219 13.54 23.91 17.81
C ILE A 219 13.67 23.87 19.34
N HIS A 220 14.24 24.92 19.95
CA HIS A 220 14.40 25.00 21.42
C HIS A 220 13.11 25.42 22.13
N ILE A 221 12.15 25.99 21.41
CA ILE A 221 10.87 26.44 21.99
C ILE A 221 9.82 25.33 21.87
N SER A 222 9.94 24.43 20.90
CA SER A 222 8.97 23.35 20.61
C SER A 222 9.26 22.02 21.32
N GLU A 223 10.39 21.90 22.03
CA GLU A 223 10.67 20.69 22.81
C GLU A 223 9.79 20.68 24.06
N PRO A 224 8.87 19.70 24.22
CA PRO A 224 8.07 19.60 25.44
C PRO A 224 9.01 19.25 26.59
N THR A 225 9.43 20.23 27.36
CA THR A 225 10.10 19.98 28.63
C THR A 225 9.16 19.13 29.48
N ARG A 226 9.50 17.86 29.69
CA ARG A 226 8.92 17.03 30.74
C ARG A 226 9.21 17.72 32.04
N ARG A 227 8.28 18.53 32.51
CA ARG A 227 8.29 18.96 33.90
C ARG A 227 7.97 17.75 34.76
N THR A 228 8.97 17.17 35.38
CA THR A 228 8.75 16.37 36.60
C THR A 228 8.13 17.32 37.62
N PRO A 229 6.99 16.97 38.23
CA PRO A 229 6.47 17.77 39.32
C PRO A 229 7.49 17.74 40.46
N ILE A 230 7.93 18.91 40.86
CA ILE A 230 8.74 19.08 42.07
C ILE A 230 7.74 18.93 43.23
N SER A 231 7.92 17.87 43.99
CA SER A 231 7.23 17.60 45.27
C SER A 231 7.45 18.68 46.29
#